data_5c670f6255c290a17e1df990a30d6466
#
_entry.id   5c670f6255c290a17e1df990a30d6466
#
_cell.length_a   1.000
_cell.length_b   1.000
_cell.length_c   1.000
_cell.angle_alpha   90.00
_cell.angle_beta   90.00
_cell.angle_gamma   90.00
#
_symmetry.space_group_name_H-M   'P 1'
#
loop_
_entity.id
_entity.type
_entity.pdbx_description
1 polymer ?
#
loop_
_entity_poly.entity_id
_entity_poly.type
_entity_poly.pdbx_seq_one_letter_code
_entity_poly.pdbx_strand_id
1 'polypeptide(L)'
;MTYTLITANRNYSSWSLRPWVLMTALGIPFIDRIEPFAQATNYAAFRSFSPTGQVPALMDSDRTVWDSLGITLYLGDRHPTVWPTDEAARAWAQCAVAEMHSGFATLRNDCTMNVGVRVEPHLHSPALNRDIARLAELWAEGLARFGGPFLAGATFTAVDAFYAPVAFRVRTYGLNVGPAGQAWVDHMLALPALQAWETAALAETWREESHEAEIGAAGRIVADYRAV
;
A
#
# COMPACT_ATOMS: atom_id res chain seq x y z
N MET A 1 0.35 -25.14 -7.54
CA MET A 1 -0.52 -24.68 -6.42
C MET A 1 -0.80 -23.22 -6.67
N THR A 2 -2.03 -22.78 -6.50
CA THR A 2 -2.43 -21.40 -6.77
C THR A 2 -2.73 -20.73 -5.43
N TYR A 3 -2.07 -19.60 -5.13
CA TYR A 3 -2.37 -18.79 -3.96
C TYR A 3 -3.78 -18.21 -4.06
N THR A 4 -4.43 -17.99 -2.91
CA THR A 4 -5.61 -17.13 -2.82
C THR A 4 -5.29 -15.97 -1.89
N LEU A 5 -5.28 -14.75 -2.41
CA LEU A 5 -5.08 -13.54 -1.61
C LEU A 5 -6.44 -12.94 -1.26
N ILE A 6 -6.71 -12.85 0.04
CA ILE A 6 -7.94 -12.26 0.56
C ILE A 6 -7.65 -10.80 0.93
N THR A 7 -8.40 -9.90 0.30
CA THR A 7 -8.24 -8.44 0.40
C THR A 7 -9.57 -7.79 0.79
N ALA A 8 -9.57 -6.48 1.05
CA ALA A 8 -10.80 -5.69 1.22
C ALA A 8 -10.90 -4.58 0.18
N ASN A 9 -11.84 -3.66 0.39
CA ASN A 9 -12.14 -2.53 -0.51
C ASN A 9 -10.87 -1.84 -0.99
N ARG A 10 -10.74 -1.70 -2.30
CA ARG A 10 -9.52 -1.16 -2.93
C ARG A 10 -9.32 0.32 -2.67
N ASN A 11 -10.40 1.08 -2.43
CA ASN A 11 -10.28 2.48 -2.05
C ASN A 11 -9.56 2.66 -0.71
N TYR A 12 -9.81 1.79 0.28
CA TYR A 12 -9.42 2.02 1.67
C TYR A 12 -8.28 1.11 2.15
N SER A 13 -8.25 -0.16 1.69
CA SER A 13 -7.39 -1.18 2.28
C SER A 13 -5.93 -1.07 1.82
N SER A 14 -5.20 -0.15 2.44
CA SER A 14 -3.78 0.06 2.18
C SER A 14 -2.90 -1.15 2.51
N TRP A 15 -3.30 -1.95 3.49
CA TRP A 15 -2.61 -3.17 3.87
C TRP A 15 -2.78 -4.27 2.82
N SER A 16 -3.98 -4.39 2.22
CA SER A 16 -4.26 -5.34 1.14
C SER A 16 -3.52 -4.99 -0.15
N LEU A 17 -3.38 -3.70 -0.45
CA LEU A 17 -2.66 -3.23 -1.64
C LEU A 17 -1.22 -3.76 -1.70
N ARG A 18 -0.51 -3.82 -0.56
CA ARG A 18 0.90 -4.22 -0.52
C ARG A 18 1.17 -5.60 -1.14
N PRO A 19 0.62 -6.71 -0.63
CA PRO A 19 0.84 -8.01 -1.24
C PRO A 19 0.15 -8.15 -2.60
N TRP A 20 -0.98 -7.47 -2.82
CA TRP A 20 -1.67 -7.53 -4.10
C TRP A 20 -0.81 -6.94 -5.24
N VAL A 21 -0.27 -5.73 -5.04
CA VAL A 21 0.59 -5.10 -6.06
C VAL A 21 1.91 -5.84 -6.22
N LEU A 22 2.47 -6.38 -5.12
CA LEU A 22 3.67 -7.20 -5.16
C LEU A 22 3.49 -8.42 -6.07
N MET A 23 2.44 -9.20 -5.83
CA MET A 23 2.17 -10.40 -6.60
C MET A 23 1.83 -10.07 -8.06
N THR A 24 1.03 -9.03 -8.29
CA THR A 24 0.64 -8.60 -9.63
C THR A 24 1.83 -8.10 -10.45
N ALA A 25 2.65 -7.22 -9.89
CA ALA A 25 3.80 -6.65 -10.59
C ALA A 25 4.90 -7.68 -10.89
N LEU A 26 5.06 -8.68 -10.02
CA LEU A 26 6.04 -9.76 -10.20
C LEU A 26 5.48 -10.97 -10.99
N GLY A 27 4.23 -10.92 -11.44
CA GLY A 27 3.60 -12.02 -12.18
C GLY A 27 3.43 -13.30 -11.35
N ILE A 28 3.34 -13.20 -10.02
CA ILE A 28 3.06 -14.33 -9.13
C ILE A 28 1.57 -14.65 -9.23
N PRO A 29 1.17 -15.84 -9.71
CA PRO A 29 -0.24 -16.15 -9.95
C PRO A 29 -1.00 -16.34 -8.64
N PHE A 30 -2.18 -15.73 -8.52
CA PHE A 30 -3.08 -15.88 -7.39
C PHE A 30 -4.54 -15.67 -7.78
N ILE A 31 -5.44 -16.21 -6.98
CA ILE A 31 -6.86 -15.88 -7.00
C ILE A 31 -7.06 -14.68 -6.09
N ASP A 32 -7.63 -13.61 -6.64
CA ASP A 32 -7.95 -12.38 -5.90
C ASP A 32 -9.36 -12.49 -5.33
N ARG A 33 -9.46 -12.63 -4.00
CA ARG A 33 -10.73 -12.73 -3.29
C ARG A 33 -10.96 -11.46 -2.47
N ILE A 34 -12.02 -10.73 -2.78
CA ILE A 34 -12.38 -9.51 -2.06
C ILE A 34 -13.44 -9.84 -1.02
N GLU A 35 -13.16 -9.45 0.24
CA GLU A 35 -14.09 -9.47 1.36
C GLU A 35 -14.31 -8.01 1.79
N PRO A 36 -15.41 -7.37 1.35
CA PRO A 36 -15.64 -5.96 1.64
C PRO A 36 -15.76 -5.68 3.13
N PHE A 37 -15.31 -4.50 3.55
CA PHE A 37 -15.65 -3.97 4.87
C PHE A 37 -17.17 -3.75 4.93
N ALA A 38 -17.80 -4.30 5.97
CA ALA A 38 -19.21 -4.09 6.25
C ALA A 38 -19.38 -2.90 7.21
N GLN A 39 -20.58 -2.32 7.25
CA GLN A 39 -20.91 -1.19 8.13
C GLN A 39 -20.84 -1.51 9.64
N ALA A 40 -20.95 -2.79 9.99
CA ALA A 40 -20.72 -3.29 11.35
C ALA A 40 -19.32 -3.88 11.44
N THR A 41 -18.92 -4.42 12.59
CA THR A 41 -17.61 -5.06 12.74
C THR A 41 -17.39 -6.21 11.77
N ASN A 42 -16.30 -6.19 11.04
CA ASN A 42 -15.86 -7.28 10.16
C ASN A 42 -15.14 -8.40 10.93
N TYR A 43 -14.81 -8.20 12.20
CA TYR A 43 -13.95 -9.09 12.96
C TYR A 43 -14.43 -10.55 12.93
N ALA A 44 -15.70 -10.79 13.23
CA ALA A 44 -16.25 -12.16 13.27
C ALA A 44 -16.21 -12.84 11.89
N ALA A 45 -16.55 -12.10 10.82
CA ALA A 45 -16.51 -12.61 9.45
C ALA A 45 -15.06 -12.91 9.02
N PHE A 46 -14.13 -11.99 9.29
CA PHE A 46 -12.73 -12.14 8.91
C PHE A 46 -12.01 -13.21 9.72
N ARG A 47 -12.46 -13.50 10.95
CA ARG A 47 -11.94 -14.62 11.75
C ARG A 47 -12.16 -15.98 11.10
N SER A 48 -13.08 -16.11 10.17
CA SER A 48 -13.31 -17.38 9.46
C SER A 48 -12.15 -17.77 8.52
N PHE A 49 -11.32 -16.79 8.08
CA PHE A 49 -10.18 -17.03 7.19
C PHE A 49 -8.87 -16.39 7.68
N SER A 50 -8.91 -15.46 8.61
CA SER A 50 -7.74 -14.77 9.13
C SER A 50 -7.64 -14.93 10.65
N PRO A 51 -6.52 -15.44 11.18
CA PRO A 51 -6.34 -15.62 12.62
C PRO A 51 -6.43 -14.32 13.43
N THR A 52 -6.16 -13.18 12.80
CA THR A 52 -6.26 -11.85 13.42
C THR A 52 -7.60 -11.16 13.22
N GLY A 53 -8.48 -11.72 12.36
CA GLY A 53 -9.71 -11.04 11.95
C GLY A 53 -9.46 -9.81 11.10
N GLN A 54 -8.32 -9.76 10.41
CA GLN A 54 -7.89 -8.65 9.55
C GLN A 54 -7.47 -9.15 8.17
N VAL A 55 -7.41 -8.23 7.22
CA VAL A 55 -6.86 -8.43 5.88
C VAL A 55 -5.59 -7.59 5.70
N PRO A 56 -4.67 -8.03 4.81
CA PRO A 56 -4.72 -9.18 3.92
C PRO A 56 -4.45 -10.51 4.62
N ALA A 57 -4.94 -11.60 4.01
CA ALA A 57 -4.55 -12.96 4.33
C ALA A 57 -4.25 -13.74 3.04
N LEU A 58 -3.19 -14.55 3.05
CA LEU A 58 -2.80 -15.39 1.93
C LEU A 58 -3.06 -16.86 2.29
N MET A 59 -3.82 -17.54 1.44
CA MET A 59 -4.02 -18.99 1.54
C MET A 59 -3.08 -19.68 0.57
N ASP A 60 -2.29 -20.64 1.08
CA ASP A 60 -1.46 -21.53 0.27
C ASP A 60 -1.72 -22.98 0.72
N SER A 61 -2.58 -23.67 -0.01
CA SER A 61 -3.07 -25.00 0.34
C SER A 61 -3.74 -25.01 1.73
N ASP A 62 -3.14 -25.62 2.72
CA ASP A 62 -3.59 -25.72 4.11
C ASP A 62 -3.05 -24.62 5.03
N ARG A 63 -2.21 -23.72 4.48
CA ARG A 63 -1.56 -22.65 5.26
C ARG A 63 -2.29 -21.33 5.08
N THR A 64 -2.49 -20.64 6.20
CA THR A 64 -2.90 -19.23 6.21
C THR A 64 -1.71 -18.39 6.65
N VAL A 65 -1.33 -17.41 5.82
CA VAL A 65 -0.24 -16.47 6.08
C VAL A 65 -0.80 -15.07 6.25
N TRP A 66 -0.42 -14.38 7.27
CA TRP A 66 -0.80 -13.01 7.65
C TRP A 66 0.37 -12.36 8.40
N ASP A 67 0.50 -11.06 8.55
CA ASP A 67 -0.14 -9.98 7.84
C ASP A 67 0.55 -9.63 6.51
N SER A 68 0.46 -8.36 6.05
CA SER A 68 1.15 -7.94 4.80
C SER A 68 2.66 -8.18 4.83
N LEU A 69 3.33 -8.00 5.99
CA LEU A 69 4.76 -8.27 6.13
C LEU A 69 5.03 -9.79 6.16
N GLY A 70 4.26 -10.54 6.94
CA GLY A 70 4.37 -12.00 6.97
C GLY A 70 4.15 -12.63 5.59
N ILE A 71 3.16 -12.14 4.82
CA ILE A 71 2.93 -12.56 3.44
C ILE A 71 4.15 -12.26 2.56
N THR A 72 4.71 -11.06 2.67
CA THR A 72 5.87 -10.66 1.87
C THR A 72 7.11 -11.49 2.18
N LEU A 73 7.37 -11.79 3.45
CA LEU A 73 8.47 -12.68 3.85
C LEU A 73 8.25 -14.10 3.31
N TYR A 74 7.03 -14.63 3.47
CA TYR A 74 6.65 -15.94 2.96
C TYR A 74 6.84 -16.07 1.45
N LEU A 75 6.45 -15.03 0.69
CA LEU A 75 6.66 -14.99 -0.76
C LEU A 75 8.15 -14.83 -1.10
N GLY A 76 8.91 -14.06 -0.31
CA GLY A 76 10.35 -13.86 -0.51
C GLY A 76 11.18 -15.15 -0.43
N ASP A 77 10.77 -16.11 0.40
CA ASP A 77 11.40 -17.43 0.49
C ASP A 77 11.14 -18.31 -0.74
N ARG A 78 10.16 -17.98 -1.58
CA ARG A 78 9.66 -18.78 -2.70
C ARG A 78 9.87 -18.14 -4.06
N HIS A 79 9.97 -16.83 -4.07
CA HIS A 79 10.09 -16.02 -5.28
C HIS A 79 11.29 -15.06 -5.15
N PRO A 80 12.44 -15.39 -5.73
CA PRO A 80 13.67 -14.60 -5.58
C PRO A 80 13.56 -13.14 -6.01
N THR A 81 12.58 -12.82 -6.87
CA THR A 81 12.34 -11.45 -7.37
C THR A 81 11.64 -10.53 -6.34
N VAL A 82 11.14 -11.08 -5.23
CA VAL A 82 10.50 -10.27 -4.17
C VAL A 82 11.47 -9.28 -3.53
N TRP A 83 12.71 -9.67 -3.37
CA TRP A 83 13.77 -8.82 -2.80
C TRP A 83 14.86 -8.52 -3.83
N PRO A 84 15.58 -7.39 -3.71
CA PRO A 84 16.77 -7.13 -4.53
C PRO A 84 17.78 -8.27 -4.45
N THR A 85 18.44 -8.54 -5.56
CA THR A 85 19.53 -9.54 -5.60
C THR A 85 20.83 -9.04 -4.97
N ASP A 86 21.11 -7.73 -5.12
CA ASP A 86 22.22 -7.06 -4.44
C ASP A 86 22.00 -7.08 -2.92
N GLU A 87 23.02 -7.50 -2.17
CA GLU A 87 22.92 -7.70 -0.72
C GLU A 87 22.70 -6.37 0.03
N ALA A 88 23.36 -5.30 -0.37
CA ALA A 88 23.22 -3.99 0.27
C ALA A 88 21.84 -3.37 -0.01
N ALA A 89 21.35 -3.49 -1.24
CA ALA A 89 20.01 -3.07 -1.61
C ALA A 89 18.93 -3.89 -0.90
N ARG A 90 19.13 -5.20 -0.76
CA ARG A 90 18.23 -6.09 -0.02
C ARG A 90 18.14 -5.72 1.44
N ALA A 91 19.28 -5.54 2.11
CA ALA A 91 19.31 -5.16 3.52
C ALA A 91 18.61 -3.82 3.75
N TRP A 92 18.88 -2.83 2.91
CA TRP A 92 18.21 -1.53 2.95
C TRP A 92 16.70 -1.66 2.71
N ALA A 93 16.29 -2.42 1.68
CA ALA A 93 14.87 -2.63 1.36
C ALA A 93 14.11 -3.30 2.52
N GLN A 94 14.73 -4.27 3.19
CA GLN A 94 14.13 -4.92 4.37
C GLN A 94 13.97 -3.95 5.54
N CYS A 95 14.95 -3.08 5.79
CA CYS A 95 14.84 -2.02 6.80
C CYS A 95 13.72 -1.04 6.46
N ALA A 96 13.67 -0.56 5.21
CA ALA A 96 12.65 0.38 4.75
C ALA A 96 11.23 -0.22 4.80
N VAL A 97 11.08 -1.50 4.46
CA VAL A 97 9.82 -2.25 4.61
C VAL A 97 9.38 -2.33 6.08
N ALA A 98 10.31 -2.67 6.98
CA ALA A 98 10.03 -2.73 8.42
C ALA A 98 9.65 -1.37 8.98
N GLU A 99 10.34 -0.29 8.56
CA GLU A 99 10.01 1.08 8.95
C GLU A 99 8.61 1.48 8.48
N MET A 100 8.22 1.16 7.22
CA MET A 100 6.86 1.42 6.75
C MET A 100 5.81 0.57 7.47
N HIS A 101 6.15 -0.64 7.85
CA HIS A 101 5.24 -1.54 8.55
C HIS A 101 4.90 -1.02 9.96
N SER A 102 5.89 -0.58 10.71
CA SER A 102 5.75 -0.19 12.13
C SER A 102 5.66 1.32 12.36
N GLY A 103 6.17 2.13 11.44
CA GLY A 103 6.29 3.58 11.56
C GLY A 103 5.20 4.37 10.81
N PHE A 104 5.47 5.67 10.63
CA PHE A 104 4.62 6.61 9.89
C PHE A 104 3.16 6.63 10.38
N ALA A 105 2.97 6.52 11.71
CA ALA A 105 1.65 6.39 12.29
C ALA A 105 0.78 7.64 12.03
N THR A 106 1.37 8.84 12.12
CA THR A 106 0.66 10.09 11.87
C THR A 106 0.21 10.19 10.41
N LEU A 107 1.11 9.92 9.46
CA LEU A 107 0.76 9.89 8.05
C LEU A 107 -0.38 8.90 7.75
N ARG A 108 -0.34 7.71 8.35
CA ARG A 108 -1.36 6.69 8.10
C ARG A 108 -2.72 7.04 8.69
N ASN A 109 -2.73 7.75 9.82
CA ASN A 109 -3.94 8.16 10.51
C ASN A 109 -4.54 9.45 9.93
N ASP A 110 -3.70 10.46 9.70
CA ASP A 110 -4.15 11.79 9.26
C ASP A 110 -4.39 11.85 7.75
N CYS A 111 -3.70 10.99 6.96
CA CYS A 111 -3.86 10.86 5.52
C CYS A 111 -4.27 9.42 5.18
N THR A 112 -5.47 9.02 5.54
CA THR A 112 -5.98 7.66 5.27
C THR A 112 -6.07 7.40 3.76
N MET A 113 -5.88 6.14 3.35
CA MET A 113 -5.90 5.84 1.91
C MET A 113 -7.32 5.89 1.37
N ASN A 114 -7.52 6.73 0.37
CA ASN A 114 -8.67 6.66 -0.51
C ASN A 114 -8.20 6.96 -1.94
N VAL A 115 -8.29 5.96 -2.80
CA VAL A 115 -7.73 6.02 -4.15
C VAL A 115 -8.48 6.99 -5.04
N GLY A 116 -9.81 7.04 -4.90
CA GLY A 116 -10.70 7.72 -5.84
C GLY A 116 -10.98 9.19 -5.53
N VAL A 117 -10.52 9.75 -4.40
CA VAL A 117 -10.78 11.14 -4.05
C VAL A 117 -9.53 12.02 -4.12
N ARG A 118 -9.78 13.34 -4.14
CA ARG A 118 -8.74 14.36 -3.93
C ARG A 118 -9.21 15.25 -2.78
N VAL A 119 -8.29 15.51 -1.86
CA VAL A 119 -8.58 16.22 -0.62
C VAL A 119 -7.66 17.42 -0.50
N GLU A 120 -8.25 18.58 -0.24
CA GLU A 120 -7.51 19.73 0.26
C GLU A 120 -7.39 19.56 1.78
N PRO A 121 -6.20 19.18 2.29
CA PRO A 121 -6.05 18.80 3.68
C PRO A 121 -6.16 20.02 4.59
N HIS A 122 -6.52 19.78 5.84
CA HIS A 122 -6.32 20.78 6.90
C HIS A 122 -4.80 21.02 7.12
N LEU A 123 -4.47 22.00 7.96
CA LEU A 123 -3.07 22.28 8.29
C LEU A 123 -2.38 21.02 8.84
N HIS A 124 -1.24 20.70 8.26
CA HIS A 124 -0.44 19.56 8.71
C HIS A 124 0.10 19.79 10.11
N SER A 125 -0.07 18.80 10.97
CA SER A 125 0.55 18.79 12.29
C SER A 125 2.10 18.71 12.19
N PRO A 126 2.85 19.19 13.19
CA PRO A 126 4.31 18.99 13.24
C PRO A 126 4.71 17.50 13.16
N ALA A 127 3.88 16.58 13.67
CA ALA A 127 4.10 15.15 13.59
C ALA A 127 3.94 14.62 12.16
N LEU A 128 2.90 15.05 11.43
CA LEU A 128 2.72 14.72 10.02
C LEU A 128 3.87 15.24 9.16
N ASN A 129 4.30 16.49 9.41
CA ASN A 129 5.44 17.06 8.68
C ASN A 129 6.74 16.26 8.93
N ARG A 130 6.98 15.71 10.12
CA ARG A 130 8.11 14.82 10.38
C ARG A 130 8.00 13.51 9.60
N ASP A 131 6.82 12.90 9.55
CA ASP A 131 6.61 11.67 8.77
C ASP A 131 6.87 11.92 7.28
N ILE A 132 6.34 13.02 6.73
CA ILE A 132 6.56 13.40 5.31
C ILE A 132 8.05 13.67 5.03
N ALA A 133 8.73 14.41 5.91
CA ALA A 133 10.17 14.68 5.76
C ALA A 133 11.00 13.38 5.78
N ARG A 134 10.67 12.45 6.69
CA ARG A 134 11.35 11.15 6.77
C ARG A 134 11.11 10.30 5.52
N LEU A 135 9.90 10.32 4.96
CA LEU A 135 9.60 9.65 3.68
C LEU A 135 10.44 10.22 2.54
N ALA A 136 10.48 11.55 2.42
CA ALA A 136 11.26 12.22 1.37
C ALA A 136 12.76 11.88 1.47
N GLU A 137 13.32 11.87 2.68
CA GLU A 137 14.70 11.48 2.96
C GLU A 137 14.96 10.02 2.55
N LEU A 138 14.14 9.09 3.01
CA LEU A 138 14.28 7.66 2.75
C LEU A 138 14.21 7.35 1.25
N TRP A 139 13.24 7.93 0.55
CA TRP A 139 13.09 7.71 -0.88
C TRP A 139 14.25 8.31 -1.68
N ALA A 140 14.68 9.54 -1.32
CA ALA A 140 15.84 10.16 -1.97
C ALA A 140 17.12 9.35 -1.75
N GLU A 141 17.34 8.81 -0.54
CA GLU A 141 18.46 7.92 -0.24
C GLU A 141 18.44 6.66 -1.12
N GLY A 142 17.32 5.93 -1.15
CA GLY A 142 17.19 4.70 -1.92
C GLY A 142 17.43 4.93 -3.41
N LEU A 143 16.76 5.92 -3.99
CA LEU A 143 16.89 6.28 -5.41
C LEU A 143 18.32 6.69 -5.77
N ALA A 144 18.98 7.52 -4.95
CA ALA A 144 20.34 7.96 -5.19
C ALA A 144 21.36 6.82 -5.04
N ARG A 145 21.17 5.96 -4.02
CA ARG A 145 22.11 4.90 -3.69
C ARG A 145 22.06 3.73 -4.67
N PHE A 146 20.87 3.37 -5.17
CA PHE A 146 20.65 2.16 -5.97
C PHE A 146 20.29 2.47 -7.44
N GLY A 147 20.23 3.74 -7.84
CA GLY A 147 20.13 4.19 -9.23
C GLY A 147 18.73 4.23 -9.83
N GLY A 148 17.68 3.93 -9.04
CA GLY A 148 16.28 4.00 -9.52
C GLY A 148 15.96 3.12 -10.76
N PRO A 149 14.77 3.25 -11.37
CA PRO A 149 13.64 4.12 -10.98
C PRO A 149 12.84 3.64 -9.75
N PHE A 150 13.13 2.44 -9.23
CA PHE A 150 12.54 1.90 -8.02
C PHE A 150 13.42 2.19 -6.80
N LEU A 151 12.86 2.10 -5.59
CA LEU A 151 13.53 2.53 -4.37
C LEU A 151 14.83 1.75 -4.07
N ALA A 152 14.91 0.50 -4.51
CA ALA A 152 16.07 -0.35 -4.28
C ALA A 152 16.75 -0.83 -5.58
N GLY A 153 16.64 -0.06 -6.67
CA GLY A 153 17.34 -0.35 -7.94
C GLY A 153 16.46 -0.27 -9.18
N ALA A 154 16.85 -1.03 -10.21
CA ALA A 154 16.22 -0.95 -11.52
C ALA A 154 14.91 -1.75 -11.65
N THR A 155 14.56 -2.59 -10.67
CA THR A 155 13.41 -3.47 -10.73
C THR A 155 12.50 -3.28 -9.52
N PHE A 156 11.18 -3.42 -9.75
CA PHE A 156 10.18 -3.41 -8.69
C PHE A 156 10.41 -4.55 -7.70
N THR A 157 10.32 -4.25 -6.40
CA THR A 157 10.49 -5.22 -5.32
C THR A 157 9.52 -4.94 -4.16
N ALA A 158 9.64 -5.72 -3.08
CA ALA A 158 8.81 -5.59 -1.89
C ALA A 158 8.81 -4.17 -1.29
N VAL A 159 9.92 -3.45 -1.35
CA VAL A 159 9.97 -2.09 -0.81
C VAL A 159 9.05 -1.13 -1.58
N ASP A 160 8.99 -1.23 -2.89
CA ASP A 160 8.08 -0.42 -3.70
C ASP A 160 6.62 -0.77 -3.41
N ALA A 161 6.32 -2.07 -3.26
CA ALA A 161 5.00 -2.54 -2.88
C ALA A 161 4.53 -2.00 -1.52
N PHE A 162 5.44 -1.91 -0.53
CA PHE A 162 5.13 -1.38 0.79
C PHE A 162 4.83 0.11 0.80
N TYR A 163 5.49 0.86 -0.09
CA TYR A 163 5.25 2.30 -0.25
C TYR A 163 4.18 2.65 -1.29
N ALA A 164 3.66 1.68 -2.07
CA ALA A 164 2.58 1.90 -3.04
C ALA A 164 1.33 2.60 -2.44
N PRO A 165 0.85 2.25 -1.22
CA PRO A 165 -0.24 2.99 -0.58
C PRO A 165 0.10 4.46 -0.30
N VAL A 166 1.38 4.78 -0.09
CA VAL A 166 1.82 6.16 0.14
C VAL A 166 1.81 6.96 -1.16
N ALA A 167 2.12 6.33 -2.30
CA ALA A 167 1.98 6.98 -3.61
C ALA A 167 0.54 7.48 -3.85
N PHE A 168 -0.47 6.68 -3.51
CA PHE A 168 -1.87 7.13 -3.55
C PHE A 168 -2.15 8.26 -2.56
N ARG A 169 -1.62 8.19 -1.32
CA ARG A 169 -1.77 9.28 -0.33
C ARG A 169 -1.15 10.58 -0.80
N VAL A 170 0.05 10.54 -1.38
CA VAL A 170 0.69 11.72 -1.97
C VAL A 170 -0.22 12.38 -2.98
N ARG A 171 -0.81 11.60 -3.88
CA ARG A 171 -1.74 12.11 -4.90
C ARG A 171 -3.07 12.60 -4.30
N THR A 172 -3.62 11.88 -3.32
CA THR A 172 -4.91 12.22 -2.70
C THR A 172 -4.84 13.54 -1.95
N TYR A 173 -3.76 13.78 -1.20
CA TYR A 173 -3.62 14.92 -0.29
C TYR A 173 -2.63 16.00 -0.79
N GLY A 174 -2.00 15.81 -1.96
CA GLY A 174 -1.01 16.74 -2.47
C GLY A 174 0.23 16.88 -1.59
N LEU A 175 0.71 15.77 -0.97
CA LEU A 175 1.83 15.81 -0.03
C LEU A 175 3.13 16.12 -0.77
N ASN A 176 3.96 17.01 -0.19
CA ASN A 176 5.26 17.36 -0.77
C ASN A 176 6.35 16.39 -0.28
N VAL A 177 6.72 15.46 -1.14
CA VAL A 177 7.78 14.45 -0.89
C VAL A 177 9.10 14.78 -1.61
N GLY A 178 9.26 16.01 -2.07
CA GLY A 178 10.43 16.48 -2.83
C GLY A 178 10.44 15.96 -4.28
N PRO A 179 11.34 16.49 -5.12
CA PRO A 179 11.35 16.17 -6.57
C PRO A 179 11.62 14.68 -6.85
N ALA A 180 12.57 14.07 -6.16
CA ALA A 180 12.89 12.65 -6.34
C ALA A 180 11.73 11.76 -5.91
N GLY A 181 11.11 12.06 -4.76
CA GLY A 181 9.93 11.34 -4.28
C GLY A 181 8.75 11.49 -5.24
N GLN A 182 8.51 12.71 -5.77
CA GLN A 182 7.44 12.92 -6.74
C GLN A 182 7.67 12.14 -8.02
N ALA A 183 8.89 12.11 -8.54
CA ALA A 183 9.22 11.32 -9.73
C ALA A 183 8.99 9.82 -9.51
N TRP A 184 9.31 9.31 -8.32
CA TRP A 184 9.01 7.92 -7.96
C TRP A 184 7.49 7.68 -7.86
N VAL A 185 6.73 8.59 -7.24
CA VAL A 185 5.26 8.50 -7.17
C VAL A 185 4.65 8.45 -8.57
N ASP A 186 5.06 9.32 -9.47
CA ASP A 186 4.56 9.38 -10.85
C ASP A 186 4.90 8.06 -11.58
N HIS A 187 6.12 7.55 -11.40
CA HIS A 187 6.54 6.28 -11.95
C HIS A 187 5.69 5.12 -11.42
N MET A 188 5.48 5.05 -10.11
CA MET A 188 4.67 4.01 -9.47
C MET A 188 3.22 4.02 -9.95
N LEU A 189 2.58 5.19 -9.98
CA LEU A 189 1.19 5.33 -10.40
C LEU A 189 0.99 5.01 -11.90
N ALA A 190 2.05 5.06 -12.71
CA ALA A 190 2.03 4.65 -14.10
C ALA A 190 2.20 3.14 -14.31
N LEU A 191 2.57 2.37 -13.26
CA LEU A 191 2.73 0.92 -13.39
C LEU A 191 1.39 0.23 -13.70
N PRO A 192 1.36 -0.75 -14.62
CA PRO A 192 0.13 -1.47 -14.95
C PRO A 192 -0.57 -2.09 -13.73
N ALA A 193 0.19 -2.58 -12.74
CA ALA A 193 -0.37 -3.14 -11.52
C ALA A 193 -1.10 -2.09 -10.66
N LEU A 194 -0.55 -0.87 -10.51
CA LEU A 194 -1.22 0.19 -9.76
C LEU A 194 -2.41 0.75 -10.54
N GLN A 195 -2.32 0.86 -11.86
CA GLN A 195 -3.44 1.27 -12.70
C GLN A 195 -4.59 0.27 -12.64
N ALA A 196 -4.30 -1.04 -12.62
CA ALA A 196 -5.32 -2.07 -12.46
C ALA A 196 -6.00 -1.99 -11.07
N TRP A 197 -5.22 -1.75 -10.00
CA TRP A 197 -5.79 -1.51 -8.68
C TRP A 197 -6.68 -0.26 -8.66
N GLU A 198 -6.21 0.85 -9.22
CA GLU A 198 -6.97 2.10 -9.31
C GLU A 198 -8.26 1.93 -10.09
N THR A 199 -8.19 1.32 -11.28
CA THR A 199 -9.38 1.06 -12.10
C THR A 199 -10.44 0.27 -11.33
N ALA A 200 -10.02 -0.77 -10.62
CA ALA A 200 -10.92 -1.57 -9.79
C ALA A 200 -11.46 -0.76 -8.59
N ALA A 201 -10.61 0.09 -7.94
CA ALA A 201 -11.04 0.94 -6.85
C ALA A 201 -12.09 1.97 -7.28
N LEU A 202 -11.91 2.59 -8.44
CA LEU A 202 -12.86 3.56 -8.99
C LEU A 202 -14.21 2.92 -9.35
N ALA A 203 -14.20 1.66 -9.76
CA ALA A 203 -15.40 0.91 -10.09
C ALA A 203 -16.18 0.39 -8.87
N GLU A 204 -15.60 0.43 -7.65
CA GLU A 204 -16.28 0.00 -6.44
C GLU A 204 -17.43 0.94 -6.08
N THR A 205 -18.62 0.37 -5.91
CA THR A 205 -19.80 1.09 -5.39
C THR A 205 -19.93 0.98 -3.87
N TRP A 206 -19.15 0.11 -3.25
CA TRP A 206 -19.14 -0.07 -1.79
C TRP A 206 -18.53 1.14 -1.09
N ARG A 207 -19.24 1.62 -0.07
CA ARG A 207 -18.73 2.67 0.82
C ARG A 207 -18.78 2.15 2.25
N GLU A 208 -17.76 2.50 3.02
CA GLU A 208 -17.71 2.15 4.44
C GLU A 208 -17.64 3.43 5.26
N GLU A 209 -18.60 3.58 6.15
CA GLU A 209 -18.92 4.86 6.83
C GLU A 209 -17.74 5.40 7.64
N SER A 210 -16.98 4.53 8.34
CA SER A 210 -15.86 5.00 9.16
C SER A 210 -14.71 5.55 8.30
N HIS A 211 -14.39 4.88 7.19
CA HIS A 211 -13.37 5.38 6.26
C HIS A 211 -13.80 6.66 5.54
N GLU A 212 -15.10 6.80 5.22
CA GLU A 212 -15.62 8.06 4.65
C GLU A 212 -15.55 9.20 5.67
N ALA A 213 -15.84 8.92 6.94
CA ALA A 213 -15.71 9.91 8.02
C ALA A 213 -14.24 10.32 8.24
N GLU A 214 -13.29 9.39 8.20
CA GLU A 214 -11.86 9.69 8.29
C GLU A 214 -11.40 10.64 7.19
N ILE A 215 -11.82 10.40 5.93
CA ILE A 215 -11.51 11.29 4.80
C ILE A 215 -12.08 12.69 5.02
N GLY A 216 -13.35 12.78 5.47
CA GLY A 216 -13.99 14.06 5.78
C GLY A 216 -13.30 14.81 6.92
N ALA A 217 -12.74 14.08 7.89
CA ALA A 217 -11.98 14.67 9.00
C ALA A 217 -10.58 15.14 8.57
N ALA A 218 -9.99 14.54 7.53
CA ALA A 218 -8.65 14.91 7.04
C ALA A 218 -8.65 16.23 6.26
N GLY A 219 -9.76 16.61 5.62
CA GLY A 219 -9.85 17.83 4.84
C GLY A 219 -11.10 17.92 3.99
N ARG A 220 -11.15 18.92 3.10
CA ARG A 220 -12.24 19.13 2.15
C ARG A 220 -12.03 18.27 0.91
N ILE A 221 -12.99 17.39 0.58
CA ILE A 221 -12.97 16.65 -0.69
C ILE A 221 -13.22 17.64 -1.82
N VAL A 222 -12.27 17.74 -2.74
CA VAL A 222 -12.31 18.65 -3.90
C VAL A 222 -12.65 17.93 -5.21
N ALA A 223 -12.46 16.62 -5.27
CA ALA A 223 -12.88 15.77 -6.38
C ALA A 223 -13.15 14.34 -5.91
N ASP A 224 -14.14 13.69 -6.51
CA ASP A 224 -14.46 12.28 -6.33
C ASP A 224 -14.66 11.63 -7.71
N TYR A 225 -13.83 10.62 -8.00
CA TYR A 225 -13.80 9.90 -9.27
C TYR A 225 -14.40 8.49 -9.15
N ARG A 226 -14.90 8.12 -7.97
CA ARG A 226 -15.45 6.80 -7.70
C ARG A 226 -16.82 6.63 -8.38
N ALA A 227 -17.15 5.41 -8.77
CA ALA A 227 -18.48 5.05 -9.27
C ALA A 227 -19.57 5.41 -8.22
N VAL A 228 -20.74 5.79 -8.70
CA VAL A 228 -21.91 6.18 -7.88
C VAL A 228 -22.77 4.95 -7.59
#